data_87a17078f338f35d1d898ffcf4172c9e
#
_entry.id   87a17078f338f35d1d898ffcf4172c9e
#
_cell.length_a   1.000
_cell.length_b   1.000
_cell.length_c   1.000
_cell.angle_alpha   90.00
_cell.angle_beta   90.00
_cell.angle_gamma   90.00
#
_symmetry.space_group_name_H-M   'P 1'
#
loop_
_entity.id
_entity.type
_entity.pdbx_description
1 polymer ?
#
loop_
_entity_poly.entity_id
_entity_poly.type
_entity_poly.pdbx_seq_one_letter_code
_entity_poly.pdbx_strand_id
1 'polypeptide(L)'
;LSLLAYFLLAVTGIWMFRTRASRNPNIAALLPGGYGGLRILHYVMGITMVALVILLLAIGIVGTLGEYGSLGHSQHLGAGLTTVVLVLISAGSAISIRTGWVWARRIHVSTNIALFLVFVWVSLSGWTVVQKYLP
;
A
#
# COMPACT_ATOMS: atom_id res chain seq x y z
N LEU A 1 9.90 -0.03 -5.98
CA LEU A 1 9.00 -1.19 -6.05
C LEU A 1 7.69 -0.94 -5.31
N SER A 2 7.70 -0.42 -4.06
CA SER A 2 6.47 -0.19 -3.27
C SER A 2 5.51 0.79 -3.92
N LEU A 3 6.00 1.91 -4.51
CA LEU A 3 5.17 2.86 -5.24
C LEU A 3 4.51 2.23 -6.48
N LEU A 4 5.25 1.39 -7.22
CA LEU A 4 4.70 0.67 -8.36
C LEU A 4 3.61 -0.31 -7.92
N ALA A 5 3.86 -1.10 -6.86
CA ALA A 5 2.87 -2.01 -6.30
C ALA A 5 1.62 -1.26 -5.82
N TYR A 6 1.79 -0.11 -5.18
CA TYR A 6 0.69 0.75 -4.76
C TYR A 6 -0.12 1.28 -5.95
N PHE A 7 0.56 1.76 -7.00
CA PHE A 7 -0.11 2.23 -8.21
C PHE A 7 -0.95 1.12 -8.87
N LEU A 8 -0.40 -0.09 -9.00
CA LEU A 8 -1.12 -1.23 -9.54
C LEU A 8 -2.32 -1.64 -8.67
N LEU A 9 -2.18 -1.55 -7.34
CA LEU A 9 -3.30 -1.75 -6.41
C LEU A 9 -4.41 -0.71 -6.60
N ALA A 10 -4.06 0.56 -6.80
CA ALA A 10 -5.04 1.61 -7.06
C ALA A 10 -5.78 1.36 -8.38
N VAL A 11 -5.06 1.04 -9.45
CA VAL A 11 -5.64 0.76 -10.76
C VAL A 11 -6.58 -0.47 -10.69
N THR A 12 -6.11 -1.58 -10.13
CA THR A 12 -6.92 -2.80 -10.00
C THR A 12 -8.13 -2.60 -9.09
N GLY A 13 -7.97 -1.84 -7.99
CA GLY A 13 -9.06 -1.49 -7.08
C GLY A 13 -10.15 -0.63 -7.73
N ILE A 14 -9.76 0.42 -8.47
CA ILE A 14 -10.69 1.27 -9.22
C ILE A 14 -11.41 0.44 -10.29
N TRP A 15 -10.69 -0.44 -10.97
CA TRP A 15 -11.29 -1.31 -11.99
C TRP A 15 -12.30 -2.27 -11.39
N MET A 16 -11.97 -2.92 -10.27
CA MET A 16 -12.92 -3.78 -9.53
C MET A 16 -14.17 -3.01 -9.09
N PHE A 17 -14.01 -1.75 -8.65
CA PHE A 17 -15.14 -0.91 -8.29
C PHE A 17 -16.04 -0.61 -9.49
N ARG A 18 -15.46 -0.21 -10.62
CA ARG A 18 -16.19 0.12 -11.86
C ARG A 18 -16.89 -1.09 -12.46
N THR A 19 -16.24 -2.25 -12.52
CA THR A 19 -16.87 -3.49 -13.06
C THR A 19 -18.01 -3.97 -12.19
N ARG A 20 -17.95 -3.75 -10.87
CA ARG A 20 -19.05 -4.08 -9.96
C ARG A 20 -20.22 -3.09 -10.09
N ALA A 21 -19.94 -1.81 -10.34
CA ALA A 21 -20.94 -0.77 -10.49
C ALA A 21 -21.65 -0.84 -11.86
N SER A 22 -20.90 -1.20 -12.90
CA SER A 22 -21.42 -1.29 -14.25
C SER A 22 -22.04 -2.65 -14.51
N ARG A 23 -23.09 -3.10 -14.13
CA ARG A 23 -23.78 -4.39 -14.46
C ARG A 23 -23.51 -4.99 -15.87
N ASN A 24 -22.46 -4.54 -16.55
CA ASN A 24 -22.13 -4.92 -17.91
C ASN A 24 -21.11 -6.08 -17.90
N PRO A 25 -21.52 -7.32 -18.29
CA PRO A 25 -20.66 -8.49 -18.29
C PRO A 25 -19.47 -8.38 -19.27
N ASN A 26 -19.58 -7.54 -20.29
CA ASN A 26 -18.55 -7.41 -21.33
C ASN A 26 -17.24 -6.77 -20.82
N ILE A 27 -17.30 -5.93 -19.77
CA ILE A 27 -16.10 -5.31 -19.18
C ILE A 27 -15.27 -6.34 -18.39
N ALA A 28 -15.93 -7.32 -17.77
CA ALA A 28 -15.24 -8.40 -17.07
C ALA A 28 -14.59 -9.40 -18.05
N ALA A 29 -15.17 -9.58 -19.26
CA ALA A 29 -14.66 -10.50 -20.27
C ALA A 29 -13.36 -10.02 -20.95
N LEU A 30 -13.02 -8.73 -20.86
CA LEU A 30 -11.77 -8.17 -21.40
C LEU A 30 -10.51 -8.54 -20.60
N LEU A 31 -10.66 -9.15 -19.42
CA LEU A 31 -9.56 -9.51 -18.55
C LEU A 31 -9.26 -11.00 -18.59
N PRO A 32 -7.98 -11.42 -18.67
CA PRO A 32 -7.60 -12.82 -18.48
C PRO A 32 -8.12 -13.32 -17.12
N GLY A 33 -9.00 -14.34 -17.13
CA GLY A 33 -9.64 -14.87 -15.92
C GLY A 33 -10.83 -14.06 -15.38
N GLY A 34 -11.31 -13.03 -16.11
CA GLY A 34 -12.48 -12.25 -15.74
C GLY A 34 -12.32 -11.50 -14.40
N TYR A 35 -13.45 -11.22 -13.73
CA TYR A 35 -13.45 -10.55 -12.41
C TYR A 35 -12.70 -11.36 -11.33
N GLY A 36 -12.69 -12.69 -11.42
CA GLY A 36 -11.96 -13.57 -10.51
C GLY A 36 -10.45 -13.36 -10.60
N GLY A 37 -9.92 -13.33 -11.83
CA GLY A 37 -8.50 -13.08 -12.08
C GLY A 37 -8.04 -11.70 -11.57
N LEU A 38 -8.83 -10.65 -11.83
CA LEU A 38 -8.55 -9.31 -11.32
C LEU A 38 -8.50 -9.25 -9.78
N ARG A 39 -9.42 -9.97 -9.12
CA ARG A 39 -9.46 -10.05 -7.67
C ARG A 39 -8.23 -10.76 -7.10
N ILE A 40 -7.81 -11.87 -7.72
CA ILE A 40 -6.60 -12.59 -7.32
C ILE A 40 -5.37 -11.70 -7.51
N LEU A 41 -5.25 -11.03 -8.65
CA LEU A 41 -4.17 -10.08 -8.92
C LEU A 41 -4.10 -8.99 -7.84
N HIS A 42 -5.24 -8.37 -7.51
CA HIS A 42 -5.29 -7.35 -6.46
C HIS A 42 -4.84 -7.89 -5.09
N TYR A 43 -5.22 -9.12 -4.72
CA TYR A 43 -4.77 -9.74 -3.47
C TYR A 43 -3.27 -10.05 -3.47
N VAL A 44 -2.74 -10.62 -4.55
CA VAL A 44 -1.31 -10.89 -4.68
C VAL A 44 -0.50 -9.61 -4.55
N MET A 45 -0.91 -8.56 -5.27
CA MET A 45 -0.27 -7.24 -5.18
C MET A 45 -0.37 -6.65 -3.76
N GLY A 46 -1.51 -6.84 -3.07
CA GLY A 46 -1.70 -6.40 -1.69
C GLY A 46 -0.76 -7.11 -0.71
N ILE A 47 -0.63 -8.42 -0.82
CA ILE A 47 0.30 -9.21 0.02
C ILE A 47 1.74 -8.78 -0.27
N THR A 48 2.12 -8.63 -1.53
CA THR A 48 3.45 -8.14 -1.93
C THR A 48 3.73 -6.76 -1.35
N MET A 49 2.74 -5.86 -1.36
CA MET A 49 2.87 -4.52 -0.79
C MET A 49 3.12 -4.56 0.71
N VAL A 50 2.36 -5.37 1.47
CA VAL A 50 2.57 -5.55 2.91
C VAL A 50 3.97 -6.10 3.18
N ALA A 51 4.40 -7.14 2.46
CA ALA A 51 5.73 -7.73 2.61
C ALA A 51 6.85 -6.72 2.34
N LEU A 52 6.74 -5.92 1.27
CA LEU A 52 7.71 -4.87 0.95
C LEU A 52 7.78 -3.79 2.04
N VAL A 53 6.63 -3.36 2.57
CA VAL A 53 6.59 -2.32 3.60
C VAL A 53 7.21 -2.82 4.91
N ILE A 54 6.94 -4.07 5.31
CA ILE A 54 7.56 -4.68 6.49
C ILE A 54 9.06 -4.86 6.29
N LEU A 55 9.49 -5.31 5.11
CA LEU A 55 10.92 -5.43 4.78
C LEU A 55 11.62 -4.07 4.86
N LEU A 56 11.04 -3.02 4.27
CA LEU A 56 11.60 -1.67 4.31
C LEU A 56 11.65 -1.11 5.73
N LEU A 57 10.65 -1.41 6.57
CA LEU A 57 10.66 -1.06 7.98
C LEU A 57 11.83 -1.73 8.69
N ALA A 58 12.04 -3.04 8.48
CA ALA A 58 13.13 -3.78 9.10
C ALA A 58 14.50 -3.21 8.69
N ILE A 59 14.69 -2.95 7.38
CA ILE A 59 15.92 -2.32 6.85
C ILE A 59 16.11 -0.93 7.46
N GLY A 60 15.06 -0.12 7.54
CA GLY A 60 15.11 1.22 8.11
C GLY A 60 15.48 1.23 9.58
N ILE A 61 14.91 0.33 10.38
CA ILE A 61 15.24 0.19 11.81
C ILE A 61 16.70 -0.26 11.99
N VAL A 62 17.11 -1.32 11.31
CA VAL A 62 18.47 -1.88 11.41
C VAL A 62 19.50 -0.83 10.96
N GLY A 63 19.26 -0.16 9.82
CA GLY A 63 20.16 0.87 9.32
C GLY A 63 20.26 2.07 10.26
N THR A 64 19.14 2.54 10.80
CA THR A 64 19.16 3.68 11.75
C THR A 64 19.85 3.34 13.06
N LEU A 65 19.62 2.15 13.61
CA LEU A 65 20.29 1.70 14.83
C LEU A 65 21.79 1.47 14.61
N GLY A 66 22.18 0.93 13.45
CA GLY A 66 23.59 0.71 13.10
C GLY A 66 24.37 2.01 12.94
N GLU A 67 23.76 3.05 12.36
CA GLU A 67 24.40 4.34 12.10
C GLU A 67 24.40 5.26 13.33
N TYR A 68 23.28 5.34 14.06
CA TYR A 68 23.07 6.34 15.11
C TYR A 68 22.96 5.77 16.52
N GLY A 69 22.92 4.45 16.68
CA GLY A 69 22.72 3.79 17.97
C GLY A 69 21.37 4.03 18.62
N SER A 70 20.50 4.85 18.04
CA SER A 70 19.14 5.15 18.53
C SER A 70 18.17 5.52 17.41
N LEU A 71 16.87 5.35 17.66
CA LEU A 71 15.80 5.76 16.76
C LEU A 71 15.37 7.21 17.08
N GLY A 72 14.99 7.99 16.10
CA GLY A 72 14.41 9.33 16.35
C GLY A 72 15.16 10.49 15.73
N HIS A 73 16.17 10.23 14.93
CA HIS A 73 17.00 11.29 14.31
C HIS A 73 16.46 11.81 12.96
N SER A 74 15.39 11.24 12.41
CA SER A 74 14.89 11.68 11.12
C SER A 74 13.36 11.73 11.02
N GLN A 75 12.84 12.71 10.29
CA GLN A 75 11.42 12.81 9.94
C GLN A 75 10.94 11.61 9.09
N HIS A 76 11.88 10.94 8.40
CA HIS A 76 11.61 9.75 7.61
C HIS A 76 11.08 8.58 8.46
N LEU A 77 11.54 8.43 9.70
CA LEU A 77 11.04 7.42 10.63
C LEU A 77 9.55 7.61 10.91
N GLY A 78 9.12 8.84 11.22
CA GLY A 78 7.71 9.16 11.46
C GLY A 78 6.83 8.87 10.24
N ALA A 79 7.26 9.29 9.05
CA ALA A 79 6.58 9.02 7.79
C ALA A 79 6.50 7.51 7.51
N GLY A 80 7.60 6.77 7.73
CA GLY A 80 7.66 5.31 7.56
C GLY A 80 6.73 4.57 8.50
N LEU A 81 6.73 4.87 9.79
CA LEU A 81 5.82 4.25 10.77
C LEU A 81 4.36 4.53 10.46
N THR A 82 4.03 5.78 10.07
CA THR A 82 2.66 6.13 9.64
C THR A 82 2.23 5.29 8.43
N THR A 83 3.13 5.11 7.46
CA THR A 83 2.87 4.24 6.29
C THR A 83 2.57 2.81 6.72
N VAL A 84 3.39 2.24 7.61
CA VAL A 84 3.19 0.86 8.11
C VAL A 84 1.82 0.69 8.77
N VAL A 85 1.45 1.61 9.67
CA VAL A 85 0.15 1.57 10.35
C VAL A 85 -1.00 1.62 9.35
N LEU A 86 -0.95 2.53 8.38
CA LEU A 86 -2.01 2.65 7.37
C LEU A 86 -2.07 1.42 6.45
N VAL A 87 -0.93 0.83 6.08
CA VAL A 87 -0.90 -0.42 5.29
C VAL A 87 -1.54 -1.57 6.06
N LEU A 88 -1.26 -1.69 7.36
CA LEU A 88 -1.88 -2.74 8.20
C LEU A 88 -3.38 -2.52 8.36
N ILE A 89 -3.85 -1.29 8.54
CA ILE A 89 -5.28 -0.96 8.57
C ILE A 89 -5.93 -1.31 7.23
N SER A 90 -5.28 -0.96 6.10
CA SER A 90 -5.77 -1.29 4.76
C SER A 90 -5.87 -2.82 4.56
N ALA A 91 -4.85 -3.58 4.97
CA ALA A 91 -4.85 -5.03 4.88
C ALA A 91 -5.93 -5.67 5.77
N GLY A 92 -6.06 -5.22 7.01
CA GLY A 92 -7.10 -5.69 7.94
C GLY A 92 -8.51 -5.40 7.43
N SER A 93 -8.73 -4.19 6.88
CA SER A 93 -10.01 -3.83 6.27
C SER A 93 -10.32 -4.68 5.02
N ALA A 94 -9.32 -5.03 4.21
CA ALA A 94 -9.49 -5.92 3.07
C ALA A 94 -9.96 -7.32 3.48
N ILE A 95 -9.42 -7.87 4.58
CA ILE A 95 -9.88 -9.12 5.17
C ILE A 95 -11.31 -8.97 5.66
N SER A 96 -11.64 -7.88 6.35
CA SER A 96 -12.97 -7.60 6.89
C SER A 96 -14.04 -7.41 5.78
N ILE A 97 -13.66 -6.98 4.58
CA ILE A 97 -14.56 -6.96 3.41
C ILE A 97 -15.02 -8.38 3.06
N ARG A 98 -14.15 -9.40 3.21
CA ARG A 98 -14.49 -10.80 2.93
C ARG A 98 -15.48 -11.36 3.95
N THR A 99 -15.42 -10.91 5.20
CA THR A 99 -16.34 -11.33 6.27
C THR A 99 -17.68 -10.59 6.24
N GLY A 100 -17.88 -9.68 5.28
CA GLY A 100 -19.16 -8.97 5.09
C GLY A 100 -19.36 -7.75 6.00
N TRP A 101 -18.31 -7.29 6.69
CA TRP A 101 -18.44 -6.11 7.55
C TRP A 101 -18.77 -4.85 6.74
N VAL A 102 -19.88 -4.20 7.07
CA VAL A 102 -20.48 -3.11 6.26
C VAL A 102 -19.55 -1.91 6.05
N TRP A 103 -18.80 -1.53 7.10
CA TRP A 103 -17.90 -0.38 7.08
C TRP A 103 -16.51 -0.66 6.48
N ALA A 104 -16.14 -1.94 6.36
CA ALA A 104 -14.79 -2.34 5.95
C ALA A 104 -14.36 -1.74 4.61
N ARG A 105 -15.27 -1.65 3.64
CA ARG A 105 -14.97 -1.05 2.33
C ARG A 105 -14.69 0.46 2.43
N ARG A 106 -15.47 1.18 3.25
CA ARG A 106 -15.24 2.62 3.45
C ARG A 106 -13.89 2.85 4.10
N ILE A 107 -13.57 2.08 5.14
CA ILE A 107 -12.27 2.13 5.82
C ILE A 107 -11.15 1.83 4.82
N HIS A 108 -11.28 0.75 4.04
CA HIS A 108 -10.27 0.37 3.05
C HIS A 108 -10.00 1.49 2.03
N VAL A 109 -11.04 2.07 1.45
CA VAL A 109 -10.91 3.14 0.45
C VAL A 109 -10.33 4.41 1.09
N SER A 110 -10.86 4.86 2.23
CA SER A 110 -10.37 6.06 2.92
C SER A 110 -8.91 5.94 3.33
N THR A 111 -8.52 4.77 3.88
CA THR A 111 -7.14 4.49 4.26
C THR A 111 -6.21 4.51 3.04
N ASN A 112 -6.64 3.98 1.89
CA ASN A 112 -5.83 4.01 0.68
C ASN A 112 -5.70 5.42 0.10
N ILE A 113 -6.70 6.30 0.24
CA ILE A 113 -6.56 7.73 -0.12
C ILE A 113 -5.52 8.39 0.80
N ALA A 114 -5.59 8.16 2.11
CA ALA A 114 -4.61 8.68 3.05
C ALA A 114 -3.19 8.14 2.76
N LEU A 115 -3.08 6.84 2.43
CA LEU A 115 -1.82 6.21 2.02
C LEU A 115 -1.17 6.91 0.84
N PHE A 116 -1.93 7.37 -0.14
CA PHE A 116 -1.37 8.12 -1.27
C PHE A 116 -0.59 9.35 -0.81
N LEU A 117 -1.17 10.14 0.08
CA LEU A 117 -0.52 11.34 0.62
C LEU A 117 0.71 11.00 1.46
N VAL A 118 0.61 9.95 2.28
CA VAL A 118 1.72 9.50 3.12
C VAL A 118 2.85 8.89 2.28
N PHE A 119 2.55 8.21 1.18
CA PHE A 119 3.58 7.73 0.24
C PHE A 119 4.34 8.88 -0.43
N VAL A 120 3.67 9.96 -0.78
CA VAL A 120 4.35 11.18 -1.26
C VAL A 120 5.29 11.70 -0.17
N TRP A 121 4.81 11.83 1.06
CA TRP A 121 5.62 12.30 2.19
C TRP A 121 6.82 11.39 2.46
N VAL A 122 6.62 10.07 2.56
CA VAL A 122 7.73 9.13 2.82
C VAL A 122 8.74 9.09 1.68
N SER A 123 8.29 9.29 0.43
CA SER A 123 9.20 9.36 -0.72
C SER A 123 10.06 10.61 -0.70
N LEU A 124 9.48 11.77 -0.39
CA LEU A 124 10.21 13.02 -0.28
C LEU A 124 11.19 13.00 0.89
N SER A 125 10.76 12.53 2.07
CA SER A 125 11.65 12.42 3.24
C SER A 125 12.74 11.36 3.03
N GLY A 126 12.46 10.26 2.32
CA GLY A 126 13.45 9.25 1.96
C GLY A 126 14.48 9.78 0.97
N TRP A 127 14.06 10.61 0.02
CA TRP A 127 14.98 11.26 -0.92
C TRP A 127 16.00 12.14 -0.20
N THR A 128 15.59 12.92 0.80
CA THR A 128 16.53 13.73 1.59
C THR A 128 17.53 12.88 2.38
N VAL A 129 17.14 11.68 2.81
CA VAL A 129 18.06 10.73 3.45
C VAL A 129 19.08 10.20 2.43
N VAL A 130 18.63 9.80 1.25
CA VAL A 130 19.53 9.29 0.19
C VAL A 130 20.54 10.33 -0.24
N GLN A 131 20.14 11.58 -0.39
CA GLN A 131 21.06 12.67 -0.79
C GLN A 131 22.21 12.92 0.18
N LYS A 132 22.08 12.54 1.45
CA LYS A 132 23.20 12.65 2.42
C LYS A 132 24.36 11.68 2.13
N TYR A 133 24.07 10.61 1.37
CA TYR A 133 25.04 9.55 1.07
C TYR A 133 25.46 9.53 -0.41
N LEU A 134 24.92 10.42 -1.23
CA LEU A 134 25.37 10.59 -2.60
C LEU A 134 26.53 11.59 -2.63
N PRO A 135 27.62 11.30 -3.40
CA PRO A 135 28.74 12.21 -3.58
C PRO A 135 28.35 13.50 -4.30
#